data_156962ee5866f1cd43ca3760b2bcb93e
#
_entry.id   156962ee5866f1cd43ca3760b2bcb93e
#
_cell.length_a   1.000
_cell.length_b   1.000
_cell.length_c   1.000
_cell.angle_alpha   90.00
_cell.angle_beta   90.00
_cell.angle_gamma   90.00
#
_symmetry.space_group_name_H-M   'P 1'
#
loop_
_entity.id
_entity.type
_entity.pdbx_description
1 polymer ?
#
loop_
_entity_poly.entity_id
_entity_poly.type
_entity_poly.pdbx_seq_one_letter_code
_entity_poly.pdbx_strand_id
1 'polypeptide(L)'
;MSLIVLLVWSFFALGSINDLNFSVYSIRSIPFLTQIVYALTAVVFLLGLIRIKRRWEAIRDIKAFSKFIYTTRLSKKSVNLSTVFFIAEILFMGFFIFLASNAQQMDQGTLLLPMFATLGLFIVEILVFLFKFRTDDNIKIGVNKNLVAYCDREMHIYYFDGLQQISVYQNRLHFKYKTDLHMFLELDIIPEDELPKFKAALDSVLLDRPMFFDESYRELGVSN
;
A
#
# COMPACT_ATOMS: atom_id res chain seq x y z
N MET A 1 -0.27 -3.71 9.11
CA MET A 1 -1.32 -3.58 10.16
C MET A 1 -2.66 -4.17 9.72
N SER A 2 -3.16 -3.96 8.52
CA SER A 2 -4.40 -4.56 8.00
C SER A 2 -4.38 -6.10 7.96
N LEU A 3 -3.25 -6.72 7.63
CA LEU A 3 -3.11 -8.17 7.55
C LEU A 3 -3.33 -8.86 8.90
N ILE A 4 -2.81 -8.31 9.98
CA ILE A 4 -2.98 -8.87 11.35
C ILE A 4 -4.46 -8.82 11.74
N VAL A 5 -5.13 -7.70 11.49
CA VAL A 5 -6.57 -7.56 11.79
C VAL A 5 -7.39 -8.54 10.96
N LEU A 6 -7.03 -8.73 9.68
CA LEU A 6 -7.66 -9.71 8.82
C LEU A 6 -7.47 -11.15 9.31
N LEU A 7 -6.26 -11.51 9.73
CA LEU A 7 -5.96 -12.83 10.28
C LEU A 7 -6.75 -13.08 11.57
N VAL A 8 -6.79 -12.11 12.49
CA VAL A 8 -7.56 -12.22 13.73
C VAL A 8 -9.06 -12.35 13.43
N TRP A 9 -9.60 -11.50 12.55
CA TRP A 9 -11.00 -11.60 12.14
C TRP A 9 -11.31 -12.96 11.52
N SER A 10 -10.45 -13.44 10.62
CA SER A 10 -10.58 -14.74 9.95
C SER A 10 -10.60 -15.89 10.97
N PHE A 11 -9.70 -15.84 11.95
CA PHE A 11 -9.63 -16.85 13.01
C PHE A 11 -10.93 -16.93 13.80
N PHE A 12 -11.47 -15.80 14.24
CA PHE A 12 -12.72 -15.78 14.99
C PHE A 12 -13.93 -16.15 14.11
N ALA A 13 -14.00 -15.62 12.89
CA ALA A 13 -15.09 -15.93 11.97
C ALA A 13 -15.11 -17.42 11.60
N LEU A 14 -13.98 -17.96 11.15
CA LEU A 14 -13.88 -19.38 10.79
C LEU A 14 -14.03 -20.31 11.99
N GLY A 15 -13.45 -19.93 13.13
CA GLY A 15 -13.56 -20.70 14.36
C GLY A 15 -15.00 -20.81 14.84
N SER A 16 -15.78 -19.73 14.72
CA SER A 16 -17.19 -19.72 15.06
C SER A 16 -18.04 -20.57 14.10
N ILE A 17 -17.67 -20.61 12.83
CA ILE A 17 -18.34 -21.36 11.78
C ILE A 17 -18.10 -22.87 11.92
N ASN A 18 -16.84 -23.26 12.06
CA ASN A 18 -16.42 -24.67 12.05
C ASN A 18 -16.40 -25.30 13.43
N ASP A 19 -16.84 -24.59 14.48
CA ASP A 19 -16.82 -25.06 15.87
C ASP A 19 -15.45 -25.63 16.26
N LEU A 20 -14.40 -24.88 15.98
CA LEU A 20 -13.03 -25.31 16.29
C LEU A 20 -12.87 -25.50 17.80
N ASN A 21 -12.55 -26.72 18.18
CA ASN A 21 -12.31 -27.09 19.56
C ASN A 21 -10.82 -27.04 19.85
N PHE A 22 -10.44 -26.16 20.78
CA PHE A 22 -9.07 -26.12 21.33
C PHE A 22 -9.06 -26.87 22.67
N SER A 23 -8.71 -28.15 22.60
CA SER A 23 -8.57 -29.00 23.78
C SER A 23 -9.84 -29.13 24.64
N VAL A 24 -10.10 -28.20 25.51
CA VAL A 24 -11.23 -28.21 26.47
C VAL A 24 -12.33 -27.16 26.13
N TYR A 25 -12.00 -26.19 25.29
CA TYR A 25 -12.89 -25.08 25.00
C TYR A 25 -13.24 -25.01 23.49
N SER A 26 -14.55 -24.99 23.21
CA SER A 26 -15.06 -24.63 21.88
C SER A 26 -15.01 -23.11 21.70
N ILE A 27 -14.65 -22.63 20.49
CA ILE A 27 -14.72 -21.19 20.18
C ILE A 27 -16.14 -20.66 20.40
N ARG A 28 -17.18 -21.47 20.14
CA ARG A 28 -18.57 -21.10 20.36
C ARG A 28 -18.91 -20.83 21.84
N SER A 29 -18.13 -21.37 22.78
CA SER A 29 -18.31 -21.12 24.21
C SER A 29 -17.78 -19.77 24.66
N ILE A 30 -17.10 -19.01 23.79
CA ILE A 30 -16.59 -17.68 24.10
C ILE A 30 -17.79 -16.73 24.30
N PRO A 31 -17.91 -16.10 25.48
CA PRO A 31 -18.98 -15.14 25.72
C PRO A 31 -18.85 -13.96 24.73
N PHE A 32 -19.98 -13.47 24.24
CA PHE A 32 -20.04 -12.34 23.31
C PHE A 32 -19.33 -12.56 21.97
N LEU A 33 -19.14 -13.83 21.53
CA LEU A 33 -18.45 -14.13 20.27
C LEU A 33 -19.04 -13.37 19.08
N THR A 34 -20.36 -13.31 18.97
CA THR A 34 -21.05 -12.59 17.89
C THR A 34 -20.70 -11.11 17.90
N GLN A 35 -20.69 -10.47 19.07
CA GLN A 35 -20.31 -9.06 19.22
C GLN A 35 -18.84 -8.83 18.84
N ILE A 36 -17.96 -9.75 19.21
CA ILE A 36 -16.52 -9.70 18.82
C ILE A 36 -16.39 -9.76 17.30
N VAL A 37 -17.08 -10.68 16.63
CA VAL A 37 -17.04 -10.80 15.17
C VAL A 37 -17.59 -9.54 14.50
N TYR A 38 -18.69 -8.97 15.01
CA TYR A 38 -19.21 -7.70 14.50
C TYR A 38 -18.23 -6.54 14.67
N ALA A 39 -17.64 -6.40 15.84
CA ALA A 39 -16.66 -5.34 16.11
C ALA A 39 -15.45 -5.47 15.19
N LEU A 40 -14.91 -6.68 15.02
CA LEU A 40 -13.80 -6.93 14.10
C LEU A 40 -14.19 -6.65 12.65
N THR A 41 -15.40 -7.02 12.23
CA THR A 41 -15.89 -6.72 10.87
C THR A 41 -16.02 -5.21 10.64
N ALA A 42 -16.52 -4.47 11.62
CA ALA A 42 -16.58 -3.01 11.57
C ALA A 42 -15.17 -2.39 11.43
N VAL A 43 -14.18 -2.90 12.17
CA VAL A 43 -12.78 -2.46 12.06
C VAL A 43 -12.24 -2.74 10.68
N VAL A 44 -12.44 -3.95 10.13
CA VAL A 44 -12.00 -4.32 8.76
C VAL A 44 -12.65 -3.41 7.73
N PHE A 45 -13.94 -3.14 7.87
CA PHE A 45 -14.68 -2.25 6.98
C PHE A 45 -14.13 -0.81 7.03
N LEU A 46 -13.92 -0.25 8.22
CA LEU A 46 -13.35 1.09 8.38
C LEU A 46 -11.94 1.20 7.81
N LEU A 47 -11.07 0.21 8.05
CA LEU A 47 -9.73 0.17 7.48
C LEU A 47 -9.77 0.10 5.95
N GLY A 48 -10.71 -0.64 5.38
CA GLY A 48 -10.94 -0.70 3.94
C GLY A 48 -11.38 0.66 3.37
N LEU A 49 -12.32 1.35 4.03
CA LEU A 49 -12.74 2.71 3.63
C LEU A 49 -11.57 3.70 3.66
N ILE A 50 -10.75 3.67 4.71
CA ILE A 50 -9.55 4.52 4.83
C ILE A 50 -8.59 4.23 3.67
N ARG A 51 -8.39 2.96 3.31
CA ARG A 51 -7.53 2.54 2.20
C ARG A 51 -8.06 3.03 0.85
N ILE A 52 -9.35 2.87 0.59
CA ILE A 52 -10.00 3.39 -0.63
C ILE A 52 -9.84 4.92 -0.70
N LYS A 53 -10.11 5.62 0.40
CA LYS A 53 -9.95 7.06 0.47
C LYS A 53 -8.53 7.50 0.11
N ARG A 54 -7.50 6.88 0.71
CA ARG A 54 -6.07 7.18 0.41
C ARG A 54 -5.74 6.96 -1.07
N ARG A 55 -6.27 5.89 -1.68
CA ARG A 55 -6.07 5.62 -3.12
C ARG A 55 -6.72 6.70 -3.99
N TRP A 56 -7.91 7.14 -3.65
CA TRP A 56 -8.58 8.23 -4.37
C TRP A 56 -7.83 9.55 -4.23
N GLU A 57 -7.34 9.86 -3.03
CA GLU A 57 -6.51 11.03 -2.78
C GLU A 57 -5.21 10.95 -3.60
N ALA A 58 -4.53 9.81 -3.60
CA ALA A 58 -3.33 9.60 -4.40
C ALA A 58 -3.56 9.87 -5.91
N ILE A 59 -4.66 9.38 -6.48
CA ILE A 59 -5.03 9.63 -7.88
C ILE A 59 -5.29 11.11 -8.15
N ARG A 60 -6.00 11.78 -7.23
CA ARG A 60 -6.27 13.21 -7.32
C ARG A 60 -4.98 14.02 -7.27
N ASP A 61 -4.11 13.67 -6.34
CA ASP A 61 -2.86 14.38 -6.11
C ASP A 61 -1.89 14.18 -7.28
N ILE A 62 -1.83 12.98 -7.88
CA ILE A 62 -1.07 12.74 -9.12
C ILE A 62 -1.54 13.64 -10.26
N LYS A 63 -2.84 13.86 -10.43
CA LYS A 63 -3.35 14.78 -11.45
C LYS A 63 -2.94 16.23 -11.16
N ALA A 64 -2.84 16.61 -9.88
CA ALA A 64 -2.35 17.93 -9.48
C ALA A 64 -0.83 18.10 -9.71
N PHE A 65 -0.08 17.02 -9.85
CA PHE A 65 1.36 17.04 -10.15
C PHE A 65 1.72 17.37 -11.61
N SER A 66 0.87 18.07 -12.33
CA SER A 66 1.16 18.57 -13.69
C SER A 66 2.40 19.47 -13.79
N LYS A 67 3.01 19.84 -12.65
CA LYS A 67 4.19 20.71 -12.54
C LYS A 67 5.49 19.95 -12.15
N PHE A 68 5.53 18.64 -12.38
CA PHE A 68 6.80 17.92 -12.20
C PHE A 68 7.82 18.34 -13.25
N ILE A 69 9.08 18.51 -12.81
CA ILE A 69 10.21 18.77 -13.70
C ILE A 69 10.53 17.51 -14.50
N TYR A 70 10.37 16.35 -13.85
CA TYR A 70 10.61 15.05 -14.46
C TYR A 70 9.54 14.06 -13.98
N THR A 71 9.06 13.21 -14.88
CA THR A 71 8.15 12.11 -14.57
C THR A 71 8.48 10.91 -15.43
N THR A 72 8.45 9.72 -14.83
CA THR A 72 8.54 8.46 -15.57
C THR A 72 7.58 7.42 -14.97
N ARG A 73 7.28 6.38 -15.74
CA ARG A 73 6.51 5.22 -15.24
C ARG A 73 7.36 4.39 -14.30
N LEU A 74 6.73 3.72 -13.35
CA LEU A 74 7.46 2.76 -12.52
C LEU A 74 7.94 1.57 -13.35
N SER A 75 8.99 0.90 -12.85
CA SER A 75 9.52 -0.30 -13.48
C SER A 75 8.44 -1.39 -13.62
N LYS A 76 8.49 -2.16 -14.72
CA LYS A 76 7.55 -3.26 -14.95
C LYS A 76 7.55 -4.27 -13.80
N LYS A 77 8.70 -4.50 -13.16
CA LYS A 77 8.86 -5.38 -12.00
C LYS A 77 8.02 -4.87 -10.82
N SER A 78 8.11 -3.59 -10.50
CA SER A 78 7.37 -2.96 -9.41
C SER A 78 5.86 -2.98 -9.67
N VAL A 79 5.43 -2.65 -10.89
CA VAL A 79 4.01 -2.70 -11.28
C VAL A 79 3.45 -4.10 -11.18
N ASN A 80 4.20 -5.12 -11.66
CA ASN A 80 3.75 -6.51 -11.59
C ASN A 80 3.68 -7.00 -10.14
N LEU A 81 4.69 -6.70 -9.32
CA LEU A 81 4.70 -7.08 -7.91
C LEU A 81 3.52 -6.45 -7.16
N SER A 82 3.26 -5.18 -7.39
CA SER A 82 2.11 -4.45 -6.82
C SER A 82 0.78 -5.09 -7.23
N THR A 83 0.67 -5.51 -8.50
CA THR A 83 -0.53 -6.19 -9.03
C THR A 83 -0.71 -7.57 -8.40
N VAL A 84 0.38 -8.35 -8.27
CA VAL A 84 0.34 -9.69 -7.64
C VAL A 84 -0.12 -9.58 -6.19
N PHE A 85 0.44 -8.66 -5.40
CA PHE A 85 0.00 -8.44 -4.02
C PHE A 85 -1.47 -8.04 -3.93
N PHE A 86 -1.93 -7.20 -4.85
CA PHE A 86 -3.34 -6.80 -4.89
C PHE A 86 -4.25 -7.98 -5.20
N ILE A 87 -3.91 -8.80 -6.19
CA ILE A 87 -4.67 -10.01 -6.54
C ILE A 87 -4.66 -11.00 -5.37
N ALA A 88 -3.51 -11.20 -4.72
CA ALA A 88 -3.41 -12.09 -3.57
C ALA A 88 -4.30 -11.63 -2.39
N GLU A 89 -4.35 -10.34 -2.11
CA GLU A 89 -5.27 -9.78 -1.10
C GLU A 89 -6.74 -10.08 -1.45
N ILE A 90 -7.12 -9.89 -2.71
CA ILE A 90 -8.49 -10.14 -3.19
C ILE A 90 -8.85 -11.63 -3.09
N LEU A 91 -7.95 -12.51 -3.57
CA LEU A 91 -8.17 -13.95 -3.51
C LEU A 91 -8.30 -14.45 -2.08
N PHE A 92 -7.45 -13.95 -1.19
CA PHE A 92 -7.50 -14.28 0.23
C PHE A 92 -8.85 -13.90 0.84
N MET A 93 -9.34 -12.71 0.57
CA MET A 93 -10.63 -12.26 1.08
C MET A 93 -11.82 -12.98 0.43
N GLY A 94 -11.77 -13.22 -0.89
CA GLY A 94 -12.77 -14.02 -1.60
C GLY A 94 -12.87 -15.43 -1.02
N PHE A 95 -11.74 -16.05 -0.68
CA PHE A 95 -11.69 -17.34 -0.04
C PHE A 95 -12.39 -17.34 1.33
N PHE A 96 -12.17 -16.32 2.16
CA PHE A 96 -12.86 -16.21 3.45
C PHE A 96 -14.35 -16.00 3.32
N ILE A 97 -14.81 -15.18 2.37
CA ILE A 97 -16.23 -14.99 2.08
C ILE A 97 -16.85 -16.29 1.61
N PHE A 98 -16.15 -17.04 0.73
CA PHE A 98 -16.59 -18.36 0.26
C PHE A 98 -16.72 -19.37 1.42
N LEU A 99 -15.72 -19.48 2.29
CA LEU A 99 -15.77 -20.37 3.46
C LEU A 99 -16.95 -20.01 4.37
N ALA A 100 -17.15 -18.73 4.61
CA ALA A 100 -18.22 -18.26 5.47
C ALA A 100 -19.62 -18.47 4.86
N SER A 101 -19.77 -18.36 3.54
CA SER A 101 -21.05 -18.62 2.85
C SER A 101 -21.44 -20.12 2.86
N ASN A 102 -20.47 -21.01 2.95
CA ASN A 102 -20.70 -22.46 2.99
C ASN A 102 -20.97 -23.00 4.41
N ALA A 103 -20.84 -22.19 5.44
CA ALA A 103 -21.10 -22.61 6.80
C ALA A 103 -22.60 -22.63 7.10
N GLN A 104 -23.21 -23.77 6.88
CA GLN A 104 -24.67 -23.99 7.00
C GLN A 104 -25.24 -23.91 8.41
N GLN A 105 -24.45 -23.71 9.47
CA GLN A 105 -24.89 -23.89 10.86
C GLN A 105 -25.01 -22.63 11.70
N MET A 106 -24.74 -21.45 11.14
CA MET A 106 -24.90 -20.21 11.89
C MET A 106 -26.28 -19.57 11.63
N ASP A 107 -26.75 -18.88 12.65
CA ASP A 107 -27.90 -17.98 12.54
C ASP A 107 -27.63 -16.98 11.40
N GLN A 108 -28.05 -17.40 10.20
CA GLN A 108 -27.59 -16.87 8.90
C GLN A 108 -27.87 -15.37 8.76
N GLY A 109 -28.84 -14.84 9.51
CA GLY A 109 -29.23 -13.43 9.40
C GLY A 109 -28.21 -12.45 9.96
N THR A 110 -27.49 -12.83 11.01
CA THR A 110 -26.63 -11.88 11.74
C THR A 110 -25.24 -11.68 11.16
N LEU A 111 -24.64 -12.70 10.54
CA LEU A 111 -23.29 -12.57 9.96
C LEU A 111 -23.26 -12.23 8.47
N LEU A 112 -24.34 -12.48 7.74
CA LEU A 112 -24.43 -12.21 6.32
C LEU A 112 -24.30 -10.72 5.99
N LEU A 113 -24.91 -9.83 6.78
CA LEU A 113 -24.86 -8.38 6.51
C LEU A 113 -23.42 -7.80 6.57
N PRO A 114 -22.62 -8.04 7.64
CA PRO A 114 -21.23 -7.59 7.67
C PRO A 114 -20.39 -8.19 6.57
N MET A 115 -20.65 -9.42 6.17
CA MET A 115 -19.91 -10.09 5.09
C MET A 115 -20.21 -9.48 3.73
N PHE A 116 -21.49 -9.22 3.41
CA PHE A 116 -21.87 -8.54 2.17
C PHE A 116 -21.36 -7.10 2.13
N ALA A 117 -21.33 -6.40 3.25
CA ALA A 117 -20.74 -5.07 3.33
C ALA A 117 -19.24 -5.10 3.00
N THR A 118 -18.52 -6.08 3.55
CA THR A 118 -17.09 -6.27 3.28
C THR A 118 -16.87 -6.67 1.80
N LEU A 119 -17.69 -7.56 1.25
CA LEU A 119 -17.63 -7.93 -0.17
C LEU A 119 -17.87 -6.73 -1.09
N GLY A 120 -18.89 -5.91 -0.80
CA GLY A 120 -19.17 -4.69 -1.56
C GLY A 120 -17.98 -3.74 -1.57
N LEU A 121 -17.32 -3.57 -0.44
CA LEU A 121 -16.11 -2.78 -0.30
C LEU A 121 -14.97 -3.31 -1.17
N PHE A 122 -14.78 -4.63 -1.22
CA PHE A 122 -13.80 -5.28 -2.10
C PHE A 122 -14.10 -5.08 -3.58
N ILE A 123 -15.35 -5.21 -3.98
CA ILE A 123 -15.76 -4.95 -5.38
C ILE A 123 -15.42 -3.51 -5.75
N VAL A 124 -15.73 -2.54 -4.90
CA VAL A 124 -15.37 -1.14 -5.13
C VAL A 124 -13.86 -0.96 -5.25
N GLU A 125 -13.09 -1.64 -4.42
CA GLU A 125 -11.62 -1.57 -4.44
C GLU A 125 -11.05 -2.17 -5.74
N ILE A 126 -11.58 -3.31 -6.20
CA ILE A 126 -11.22 -3.92 -7.48
C ILE A 126 -11.52 -2.95 -8.64
N LEU A 127 -12.71 -2.37 -8.65
CA LEU A 127 -13.11 -1.43 -9.69
C LEU A 127 -12.20 -0.20 -9.71
N VAL A 128 -11.89 0.38 -8.54
CA VAL A 128 -10.95 1.51 -8.43
C VAL A 128 -9.58 1.13 -8.95
N PHE A 129 -9.07 -0.06 -8.60
CA PHE A 129 -7.77 -0.53 -9.09
C PHE A 129 -7.77 -0.72 -10.61
N LEU A 130 -8.74 -1.45 -11.16
CA LEU A 130 -8.79 -1.77 -12.59
C LEU A 130 -8.98 -0.52 -13.45
N PHE A 131 -9.87 0.38 -13.06
CA PHE A 131 -10.23 1.54 -13.88
C PHE A 131 -9.38 2.78 -13.66
N LYS A 132 -8.72 2.89 -12.51
CA LYS A 132 -7.96 4.10 -12.15
C LYS A 132 -6.46 3.88 -12.01
N PHE A 133 -6.02 2.76 -11.45
CA PHE A 133 -4.59 2.51 -11.25
C PHE A 133 -3.93 1.84 -12.44
N ARG A 134 -4.62 0.95 -13.13
CA ARG A 134 -4.07 0.22 -14.29
C ARG A 134 -4.00 1.09 -15.55
N THR A 135 -4.73 2.19 -15.62
CA THR A 135 -4.54 3.18 -16.68
C THR A 135 -3.15 3.79 -16.53
N ASP A 136 -2.36 3.71 -17.58
CA ASP A 136 -0.91 3.96 -17.66
C ASP A 136 -0.38 5.25 -17.04
N ASP A 137 -1.23 6.22 -16.77
CA ASP A 137 -0.81 7.55 -16.32
C ASP A 137 -0.80 7.74 -14.79
N ASN A 138 -1.23 6.73 -14.02
CA ASN A 138 -1.37 6.87 -12.58
C ASN A 138 -0.26 6.17 -11.79
N ILE A 139 0.46 5.21 -12.39
CA ILE A 139 1.57 4.49 -11.76
C ILE A 139 2.89 5.10 -12.24
N LYS A 140 3.36 6.11 -11.54
CA LYS A 140 4.54 6.90 -11.93
C LYS A 140 5.32 7.43 -10.74
N ILE A 141 6.57 7.79 -11.01
CA ILE A 141 7.42 8.56 -10.12
C ILE A 141 7.73 9.90 -10.76
N GLY A 142 7.90 10.93 -9.96
CA GLY A 142 8.31 12.24 -10.46
C GLY A 142 9.06 13.06 -9.45
N VAL A 143 9.80 14.05 -9.96
CA VAL A 143 10.57 15.02 -9.21
C VAL A 143 9.99 16.41 -9.44
N ASN A 144 9.76 17.14 -8.37
CA ASN A 144 9.36 18.53 -8.38
C ASN A 144 10.41 19.36 -7.62
N LYS A 145 10.30 20.69 -7.64
CA LYS A 145 11.21 21.60 -6.92
C LYS A 145 11.30 21.30 -5.41
N ASN A 146 10.25 20.75 -4.80
CA ASN A 146 10.16 20.60 -3.35
C ASN A 146 10.08 19.15 -2.87
N LEU A 147 9.91 18.18 -3.77
CA LEU A 147 9.69 16.80 -3.38
C LEU A 147 9.96 15.80 -4.52
N VAL A 148 10.19 14.56 -4.12
CA VAL A 148 9.99 13.36 -4.97
C VAL A 148 8.69 12.71 -4.54
N ALA A 149 7.89 12.28 -5.50
CA ALA A 149 6.71 11.48 -5.20
C ALA A 149 6.57 10.33 -6.19
N TYR A 150 6.12 9.18 -5.69
CA TYR A 150 5.70 8.09 -6.55
C TYR A 150 4.37 7.52 -6.09
N CYS A 151 3.64 6.94 -7.02
CA CYS A 151 2.41 6.25 -6.76
C CYS A 151 2.48 4.85 -7.37
N ASP A 152 2.38 3.84 -6.52
CA ASP A 152 2.19 2.44 -6.92
C ASP A 152 0.74 2.00 -6.68
N ARG A 153 0.28 2.03 -5.46
CA ARG A 153 -1.08 1.83 -4.97
C ARG A 153 -1.49 2.92 -3.99
N GLU A 154 -0.50 3.46 -3.32
CA GLU A 154 -0.60 4.61 -2.42
C GLU A 154 0.42 5.64 -2.87
N MET A 155 0.27 6.86 -2.39
CA MET A 155 1.20 7.93 -2.68
C MET A 155 2.29 8.00 -1.63
N HIS A 156 3.53 7.94 -2.08
CA HIS A 156 4.72 8.11 -1.26
C HIS A 156 5.37 9.44 -1.62
N ILE A 157 5.62 10.28 -0.62
CA ILE A 157 6.13 11.64 -0.80
C ILE A 157 7.38 11.83 0.06
N TYR A 158 8.44 12.33 -0.57
CA TYR A 158 9.73 12.65 0.04
C TYR A 158 9.99 14.14 -0.15
N TYR A 159 9.78 14.91 0.90
CA TYR A 159 9.99 16.36 0.86
C TYR A 159 11.48 16.68 0.92
N PHE A 160 11.91 17.73 0.21
CA PHE A 160 13.28 18.22 0.29
C PHE A 160 13.50 19.22 1.44
N ASP A 161 12.41 19.73 2.01
CA ASP A 161 12.51 20.63 3.15
C ASP A 161 12.95 19.85 4.40
N GLY A 162 13.98 20.38 5.06
CA GLY A 162 14.59 19.74 6.22
C GLY A 162 15.53 18.57 5.87
N LEU A 163 15.76 18.28 4.58
CA LEU A 163 16.71 17.27 4.16
C LEU A 163 18.14 17.72 4.52
N GLN A 164 18.87 16.84 5.19
CA GLN A 164 20.24 17.07 5.64
C GLN A 164 21.27 16.34 4.80
N GLN A 165 20.95 15.11 4.40
CA GLN A 165 21.84 14.23 3.65
C GLN A 165 21.06 13.34 2.71
N ILE A 166 21.67 13.06 1.57
CA ILE A 166 21.25 12.02 0.62
C ILE A 166 22.39 11.05 0.38
N SER A 167 22.09 9.74 0.41
CA SER A 167 23.05 8.66 0.18
C SER A 167 22.37 7.49 -0.52
N VAL A 168 23.15 6.54 -1.02
CA VAL A 168 22.65 5.26 -1.56
C VAL A 168 23.12 4.14 -0.67
N TYR A 169 22.20 3.31 -0.21
CA TYR A 169 22.51 2.15 0.60
C TYR A 169 21.64 0.95 0.19
N GLN A 170 22.27 -0.17 -0.11
CA GLN A 170 21.60 -1.41 -0.53
C GLN A 170 20.54 -1.19 -1.64
N ASN A 171 20.93 -0.51 -2.70
CA ASN A 171 20.05 -0.17 -3.83
C ASN A 171 18.81 0.68 -3.46
N ARG A 172 18.94 1.46 -2.37
CA ARG A 172 17.91 2.40 -1.89
C ARG A 172 18.49 3.79 -1.78
N LEU A 173 17.74 4.76 -2.24
CA LEU A 173 18.03 6.17 -2.01
C LEU A 173 17.59 6.52 -0.59
N HIS A 174 18.53 6.92 0.23
CA HIS A 174 18.30 7.25 1.63
C HIS A 174 18.27 8.76 1.83
N PHE A 175 17.17 9.26 2.36
CA PHE A 175 16.93 10.64 2.72
C PHE A 175 17.02 10.78 4.25
N LYS A 176 18.03 11.49 4.75
CA LYS A 176 18.18 11.80 6.17
C LYS A 176 17.76 13.24 6.43
N TYR A 177 16.82 13.44 7.33
CA TYR A 177 16.26 14.74 7.69
C TYR A 177 16.89 15.29 8.99
N LYS A 178 16.80 16.61 9.19
CA LYS A 178 17.28 17.29 10.41
C LYS A 178 16.60 16.80 11.69
N THR A 179 15.40 16.23 11.58
CA THR A 179 14.62 15.64 12.68
C THR A 179 15.01 14.22 13.00
N ASP A 180 16.12 13.72 12.46
CA ASP A 180 16.57 12.32 12.55
C ASP A 180 15.59 11.32 11.92
N LEU A 181 14.67 11.80 11.09
CA LEU A 181 13.81 10.96 10.28
C LEU A 181 14.62 10.39 9.11
N HIS A 182 14.53 9.10 8.89
CA HIS A 182 15.15 8.38 7.79
C HIS A 182 14.08 7.83 6.87
N MET A 183 14.14 8.18 5.58
CA MET A 183 13.22 7.65 4.58
C MET A 183 14.01 6.98 3.45
N PHE A 184 13.46 5.92 2.89
CA PHE A 184 14.11 5.12 1.85
C PHE A 184 13.21 5.01 0.63
N LEU A 185 13.80 5.28 -0.54
CA LEU A 185 13.19 5.08 -1.84
C LEU A 185 13.93 3.95 -2.56
N GLU A 186 13.24 2.88 -2.91
CA GLU A 186 13.85 1.76 -3.64
C GLU A 186 14.17 2.18 -5.06
N LEU A 187 15.41 2.00 -5.51
CA LEU A 187 15.83 2.34 -6.86
C LEU A 187 15.25 1.38 -7.92
N ASP A 188 14.94 0.15 -7.52
CA ASP A 188 14.28 -0.85 -8.39
C ASP A 188 12.91 -0.42 -8.93
N ILE A 189 12.28 0.58 -8.31
CA ILE A 189 11.02 1.12 -8.81
C ILE A 189 11.19 2.00 -10.04
N ILE A 190 12.41 2.48 -10.30
CA ILE A 190 12.76 3.31 -11.44
C ILE A 190 13.28 2.38 -12.55
N PRO A 191 12.83 2.52 -13.81
CA PRO A 191 13.44 1.80 -14.93
C PRO A 191 14.92 2.14 -15.04
N GLU A 192 15.77 1.14 -15.33
CA GLU A 192 17.22 1.31 -15.37
C GLU A 192 17.65 2.36 -16.42
N ASP A 193 16.97 2.41 -17.55
CA ASP A 193 17.20 3.39 -18.63
C ASP A 193 16.80 4.82 -18.25
N GLU A 194 15.93 4.97 -17.27
CA GLU A 194 15.46 6.27 -16.77
C GLU A 194 16.20 6.75 -15.52
N LEU A 195 16.99 5.88 -14.87
CA LEU A 195 17.71 6.22 -13.64
C LEU A 195 18.67 7.42 -13.81
N PRO A 196 19.46 7.53 -14.90
CA PRO A 196 20.31 8.71 -15.12
C PRO A 196 19.52 10.01 -15.25
N LYS A 197 18.38 9.97 -15.94
CA LYS A 197 17.51 11.16 -16.11
C LYS A 197 16.86 11.56 -14.78
N PHE A 198 16.42 10.57 -14.00
CA PHE A 198 15.87 10.79 -12.66
C PHE A 198 16.92 11.43 -11.76
N LYS A 199 18.18 10.92 -11.76
CA LYS A 199 19.28 11.52 -11.02
C LYS A 199 19.56 12.97 -11.46
N ALA A 200 19.63 13.21 -12.76
CA ALA A 200 19.84 14.56 -13.28
C ALA A 200 18.75 15.54 -12.85
N ALA A 201 17.49 15.07 -12.83
CA ALA A 201 16.38 15.87 -12.33
C ALA A 201 16.49 16.14 -10.82
N LEU A 202 16.92 15.16 -10.02
CA LEU A 202 17.20 15.35 -8.59
C LEU A 202 18.33 16.36 -8.38
N ASP A 203 19.44 16.20 -9.09
CA ASP A 203 20.60 17.09 -8.99
C ASP A 203 20.21 18.53 -9.34
N SER A 204 19.40 18.74 -10.38
CA SER A 204 18.93 20.08 -10.77
C SER A 204 18.15 20.81 -9.69
N VAL A 205 17.58 20.09 -8.74
CA VAL A 205 16.76 20.66 -7.64
C VAL A 205 17.52 20.72 -6.33
N LEU A 206 18.44 19.79 -6.12
CA LEU A 206 19.11 19.61 -4.84
C LEU A 206 20.46 20.34 -4.73
N LEU A 207 21.15 20.58 -5.87
CA LEU A 207 22.49 21.21 -5.89
C LEU A 207 22.50 22.61 -5.27
N ASP A 208 21.41 23.35 -5.37
CA ASP A 208 21.28 24.69 -4.78
C ASP A 208 20.92 24.66 -3.28
N ARG A 209 20.76 23.47 -2.69
CA ARG A 209 20.36 23.34 -1.29
C ARG A 209 21.54 23.03 -0.38
N PRO A 210 21.59 23.59 0.84
CA PRO A 210 22.66 23.32 1.80
C PRO A 210 22.47 21.94 2.44
N MET A 211 22.89 20.89 1.73
CA MET A 211 22.81 19.51 2.19
C MET A 211 24.06 18.72 1.82
N PHE A 212 24.27 17.59 2.48
CA PHE A 212 25.41 16.72 2.22
C PHE A 212 25.04 15.65 1.18
N PHE A 213 25.86 15.55 0.15
CA PHE A 213 25.80 14.49 -0.87
C PHE A 213 26.87 13.45 -0.58
N ASP A 214 26.46 12.26 -0.25
CA ASP A 214 27.39 11.16 -0.02
C ASP A 214 28.01 10.68 -1.35
N GLU A 215 29.21 10.09 -1.28
CA GLU A 215 29.94 9.57 -2.43
C GLU A 215 29.10 8.50 -3.16
N SER A 216 28.45 7.62 -2.43
CA SER A 216 27.52 6.62 -2.96
C SER A 216 26.39 7.21 -3.84
N TYR A 217 25.89 8.39 -3.48
CA TYR A 217 24.90 9.10 -4.30
C TYR A 217 25.53 9.73 -5.55
N ARG A 218 26.76 10.27 -5.43
CA ARG A 218 27.45 10.88 -6.58
C ARG A 218 27.74 9.86 -7.69
N GLU A 219 28.06 8.64 -7.32
CA GLU A 219 28.32 7.52 -8.22
C GLU A 219 27.05 6.92 -8.83
N LEU A 220 25.86 7.25 -8.31
CA LEU A 220 24.60 6.75 -8.83
C LEU A 220 24.42 7.15 -10.31
N GLY A 221 24.15 6.18 -11.19
CA GLY A 221 23.91 6.42 -12.61
C GLY A 221 25.15 6.68 -13.46
N VAL A 222 26.34 6.60 -12.89
CA VAL A 222 27.59 6.50 -13.64
C VAL A 222 27.75 5.04 -14.03
N SER A 223 27.25 4.68 -15.23
CA SER A 223 27.51 3.35 -15.79
C SER A 223 28.99 3.23 -16.12
N ASN A 224 29.68 2.29 -15.47
CA ASN A 224 30.97 1.80 -15.95
C ASN A 224 30.82 1.10 -17.30
#